data_78fe4976af4d4d1c1d94af626a0b299d
#
_entry.id   78fe4976af4d4d1c1d94af626a0b299d
#
_cell.length_a   1.000
_cell.length_b   1.000
_cell.length_c   1.000
_cell.angle_alpha   90.00
_cell.angle_beta   90.00
_cell.angle_gamma   90.00
#
_symmetry.space_group_name_H-M   'P 1'
#
loop_
_entity.id
_entity.type
_entity.pdbx_description
1 polymer ?
#
loop_
_entity_poly.entity_id
_entity_poly.type
_entity_poly.pdbx_seq_one_letter_code
_entity_poly.pdbx_strand_id
1 'polypeptide(L)'
;PHLWPPFTQIASSPPPQRVLEAHGALLMREGAAPLIDAISSWWVTLHGHAHPKIADAIATQAKQLEQVIFADFSHPQAERLAERLSQVTGLERLFFSDNGSTSVEVALKIACQWWHNRGEARHQLIAFEGAYHGDTFGAMAVGERNLFNAPFSEMLFPVRRLPWPATWWNDEKVEKREAIVIAELEKCLEIDTAAVILEPLVQGAGGMAMVRPEFLKALEQRVHQAGALLIADEVLTGFGRCGDLFAFKQAGIKPDLV
;
A
#
# COMPACT_ATOMS: atom_id res chain seq x y z
N PRO A 1 3.97 23.08 23.06
CA PRO A 1 3.79 21.64 22.82
C PRO A 1 5.03 21.06 22.18
N HIS A 2 5.43 19.84 22.60
CA HIS A 2 6.60 19.15 22.06
C HIS A 2 6.25 18.15 20.92
N LEU A 3 4.94 18.02 20.64
CA LEU A 3 4.44 17.16 19.57
C LEU A 3 4.40 17.96 18.26
N TRP A 4 5.02 17.42 17.23
CA TRP A 4 4.92 17.90 15.87
C TRP A 4 4.08 16.92 15.04
N PRO A 5 2.81 17.23 14.79
CA PRO A 5 1.95 16.38 13.96
C PRO A 5 2.46 16.34 12.49
N PRO A 6 2.30 15.22 11.79
CA PRO A 6 2.64 15.14 10.38
C PRO A 6 1.83 16.15 9.55
N PHE A 7 2.38 16.58 8.43
CA PHE A 7 1.76 17.53 7.48
C PHE A 7 1.30 18.86 8.11
N THR A 8 1.93 19.28 9.22
CA THR A 8 1.50 20.43 10.00
C THR A 8 2.54 21.55 9.98
N GLN A 9 2.11 22.76 9.65
CA GLN A 9 2.90 23.99 9.76
C GLN A 9 2.72 24.55 11.18
N ILE A 10 3.65 24.24 12.09
CA ILE A 10 3.54 24.58 13.52
C ILE A 10 3.31 26.08 13.75
N ALA A 11 3.93 26.94 12.93
CA ALA A 11 3.83 28.40 13.09
C ALA A 11 2.44 28.98 12.78
N SER A 12 1.63 28.30 11.95
CA SER A 12 0.37 28.81 11.43
C SER A 12 -0.84 27.93 11.69
N SER A 13 -0.61 26.65 12.00
CA SER A 13 -1.71 25.72 12.25
C SER A 13 -2.31 25.88 13.65
N PRO A 14 -3.63 25.73 13.79
CA PRO A 14 -4.25 25.70 15.11
C PRO A 14 -3.74 24.49 15.91
N PRO A 15 -3.78 24.53 17.25
CA PRO A 15 -3.42 23.38 18.07
C PRO A 15 -4.25 22.15 17.70
N PRO A 16 -3.66 20.94 17.68
CA PRO A 16 -4.41 19.73 17.43
C PRO A 16 -5.46 19.49 18.52
N GLN A 17 -6.62 18.97 18.11
CA GLN A 17 -7.66 18.60 19.05
C GLN A 17 -7.21 17.38 19.87
N ARG A 18 -7.39 17.44 21.19
CA ARG A 18 -7.05 16.33 22.08
C ARG A 18 -8.18 15.30 22.09
N VAL A 19 -7.87 14.09 21.70
CA VAL A 19 -8.74 12.92 21.86
C VAL A 19 -8.29 12.18 23.12
N LEU A 20 -9.21 11.96 24.05
CA LEU A 20 -8.94 11.33 25.34
C LEU A 20 -9.15 9.81 25.29
N GLU A 21 -10.17 9.39 24.56
CA GLU A 21 -10.52 7.99 24.32
C GLU A 21 -11.29 7.85 23.01
N ALA A 22 -11.43 6.64 22.54
CA ALA A 22 -12.21 6.33 21.34
C ALA A 22 -12.84 4.94 21.46
N HIS A 23 -14.02 4.76 20.88
CA HIS A 23 -14.67 3.45 20.80
C HIS A 23 -15.61 3.40 19.58
N GLY A 24 -15.62 2.26 18.90
CA GLY A 24 -16.36 2.14 17.64
C GLY A 24 -15.89 3.19 16.64
N ALA A 25 -16.81 4.02 16.14
CA ALA A 25 -16.50 5.12 15.23
C ALA A 25 -16.41 6.49 15.93
N LEU A 26 -16.40 6.56 17.25
CA LEU A 26 -16.46 7.82 18.00
C LEU A 26 -15.10 8.16 18.63
N LEU A 27 -14.67 9.40 18.43
CA LEU A 27 -13.52 10.03 19.09
C LEU A 27 -14.05 10.99 20.18
N MET A 28 -13.70 10.73 21.44
CA MET A 28 -14.09 11.53 22.60
C MET A 28 -13.05 12.63 22.79
N ARG A 29 -13.45 13.88 22.50
CA ARG A 29 -12.57 15.04 22.52
C ARG A 29 -12.61 15.79 23.84
N GLU A 30 -11.49 16.34 24.24
CA GLU A 30 -11.42 17.21 25.43
C GLU A 30 -12.24 18.49 25.24
N GLY A 31 -13.21 18.72 26.11
CA GLY A 31 -14.01 19.93 26.09
C GLY A 31 -14.92 20.14 24.88
N ALA A 32 -15.19 19.10 24.09
CA ALA A 32 -16.03 19.19 22.91
C ALA A 32 -16.90 17.93 22.72
N ALA A 33 -17.94 18.03 21.92
CA ALA A 33 -18.78 16.89 21.58
C ALA A 33 -17.98 15.79 20.86
N PRO A 34 -18.38 14.50 20.98
CA PRO A 34 -17.78 13.43 20.23
C PRO A 34 -17.74 13.67 18.72
N LEU A 35 -16.69 13.20 18.05
CA LEU A 35 -16.54 13.28 16.61
C LEU A 35 -16.64 11.89 16.01
N ILE A 36 -17.33 11.76 14.88
CA ILE A 36 -17.32 10.52 14.10
C ILE A 36 -16.02 10.46 13.28
N ASP A 37 -15.25 9.40 13.47
CA ASP A 37 -14.10 9.09 12.65
C ASP A 37 -14.57 8.41 11.34
N ALA A 38 -14.99 9.23 10.39
CA ALA A 38 -15.53 8.76 9.11
C ALA A 38 -14.45 8.23 8.14
N ILE A 39 -13.17 8.37 8.50
CA ILE A 39 -12.04 7.89 7.68
C ILE A 39 -11.28 6.75 8.36
N SER A 40 -11.80 6.21 9.47
CA SER A 40 -11.16 5.12 10.23
C SER A 40 -9.68 5.41 10.55
N SER A 41 -9.36 6.65 10.96
CA SER A 41 -8.00 7.15 11.24
C SER A 41 -7.02 6.81 10.11
N TRP A 42 -7.35 7.28 8.91
CA TRP A 42 -6.65 6.95 7.66
C TRP A 42 -6.63 5.44 7.38
N TRP A 43 -7.83 4.85 7.43
CA TRP A 43 -8.14 3.48 7.01
C TRP A 43 -7.55 2.38 7.90
N VAL A 44 -6.95 2.71 9.04
CA VAL A 44 -6.27 1.76 9.93
C VAL A 44 -7.24 0.97 10.82
N THR A 45 -8.29 1.62 11.34
CA THR A 45 -9.19 1.03 12.33
C THR A 45 -10.35 0.29 11.69
N LEU A 46 -10.10 -0.89 11.08
CA LEU A 46 -11.12 -1.68 10.36
C LEU A 46 -12.26 -2.17 11.24
N HIS A 47 -12.02 -2.43 12.52
CA HIS A 47 -12.99 -2.97 13.47
C HIS A 47 -13.51 -1.93 14.47
N GLY A 48 -13.24 -0.64 14.21
CA GLY A 48 -13.50 0.44 15.13
C GLY A 48 -12.44 0.55 16.23
N HIS A 49 -12.47 1.68 16.92
CA HIS A 49 -11.55 2.00 18.01
C HIS A 49 -11.83 1.12 19.24
N ALA A 50 -10.77 0.80 19.98
CA ALA A 50 -10.79 0.07 21.25
C ALA A 50 -11.62 -1.23 21.19
N HIS A 51 -11.55 -1.96 20.07
CA HIS A 51 -12.28 -3.24 19.95
C HIS A 51 -11.81 -4.22 21.03
N PRO A 52 -12.70 -4.71 21.93
CA PRO A 52 -12.30 -5.40 23.16
C PRO A 52 -11.47 -6.66 22.89
N LYS A 53 -11.84 -7.48 21.92
CA LYS A 53 -11.07 -8.69 21.58
C LYS A 53 -9.64 -8.38 21.10
N ILE A 54 -9.45 -7.26 20.39
CA ILE A 54 -8.12 -6.83 19.92
C ILE A 54 -7.31 -6.29 21.10
N ALA A 55 -7.90 -5.44 21.93
CA ALA A 55 -7.26 -4.89 23.11
C ALA A 55 -6.82 -6.00 24.08
N ASP A 56 -7.69 -6.98 24.36
CA ASP A 56 -7.39 -8.12 25.22
C ASP A 56 -6.28 -9.01 24.65
N ALA A 57 -6.29 -9.25 23.34
CA ALA A 57 -5.25 -10.03 22.66
C ALA A 57 -3.87 -9.34 22.76
N ILE A 58 -3.81 -8.03 22.52
CA ILE A 58 -2.59 -7.22 22.67
C ILE A 58 -2.09 -7.27 24.13
N ALA A 59 -2.98 -7.02 25.10
CA ALA A 59 -2.63 -7.03 26.52
C ALA A 59 -2.11 -8.41 26.98
N THR A 60 -2.70 -9.48 26.48
CA THR A 60 -2.29 -10.86 26.78
C THR A 60 -0.91 -11.16 26.21
N GLN A 61 -0.72 -10.84 24.91
CA GLN A 61 0.56 -11.09 24.24
C GLN A 61 1.70 -10.25 24.83
N ALA A 62 1.45 -8.98 25.16
CA ALA A 62 2.45 -8.10 25.76
C ALA A 62 2.97 -8.61 27.13
N LYS A 63 2.15 -9.35 27.89
CA LYS A 63 2.57 -9.99 29.15
C LYS A 63 3.41 -11.25 28.94
N GLN A 64 3.35 -11.85 27.77
CA GLN A 64 4.03 -13.10 27.43
C GLN A 64 5.34 -12.84 26.69
N LEU A 65 5.28 -12.07 25.64
CA LEU A 65 6.41 -11.72 24.77
C LEU A 65 6.01 -10.53 23.92
N GLU A 66 6.58 -9.37 24.17
CA GLU A 66 6.35 -8.13 23.45
C GLU A 66 7.14 -8.06 22.15
N GLN A 67 8.37 -8.60 22.14
CA GLN A 67 9.27 -8.56 20.99
C GLN A 67 10.36 -9.63 21.12
N VAL A 68 10.76 -10.20 20.00
CA VAL A 68 11.99 -10.98 19.84
C VAL A 68 12.55 -10.73 18.45
N ILE A 69 13.86 -10.66 18.31
CA ILE A 69 14.52 -10.52 17.03
C ILE A 69 14.25 -11.75 16.13
N PHE A 70 13.86 -11.54 14.88
CA PHE A 70 13.63 -12.64 13.91
C PHE A 70 14.90 -13.22 13.28
N ALA A 71 16.08 -12.70 13.62
CA ALA A 71 17.34 -13.35 13.27
C ALA A 71 17.53 -14.58 14.18
N ASP A 72 17.33 -15.77 13.63
CA ASP A 72 17.40 -17.09 14.27
C ASP A 72 16.29 -17.39 15.30
N PHE A 73 15.35 -16.46 15.55
CA PHE A 73 14.22 -16.67 16.45
C PHE A 73 12.89 -16.50 15.71
N SER A 74 11.87 -17.15 16.25
CA SER A 74 10.48 -17.04 15.81
C SER A 74 9.56 -17.13 17.04
N HIS A 75 8.27 -16.86 16.86
CA HIS A 75 7.28 -17.08 17.90
C HIS A 75 5.92 -17.49 17.31
N PRO A 76 5.09 -18.23 18.09
CA PRO A 76 3.87 -18.85 17.55
C PRO A 76 2.88 -17.89 16.92
N GLN A 77 2.80 -16.64 17.36
CA GLN A 77 1.84 -15.68 16.80
C GLN A 77 2.26 -15.22 15.40
N ALA A 78 3.56 -14.97 15.18
CA ALA A 78 4.10 -14.63 13.86
C ALA A 78 3.93 -15.79 12.88
N GLU A 79 4.27 -17.01 13.29
CA GLU A 79 4.13 -18.22 12.47
C GLU A 79 2.67 -18.45 12.06
N ARG A 80 1.73 -18.34 12.99
CA ARG A 80 0.29 -18.47 12.72
C ARG A 80 -0.23 -17.40 11.78
N LEU A 81 0.24 -16.14 11.94
CA LEU A 81 -0.14 -15.06 11.03
C LEU A 81 0.41 -15.31 9.63
N ALA A 82 1.68 -15.71 9.52
CA ALA A 82 2.31 -16.05 8.26
C ALA A 82 1.57 -17.19 7.53
N GLU A 83 1.23 -18.25 8.25
CA GLU A 83 0.45 -19.37 7.71
C GLU A 83 -0.93 -18.90 7.19
N ARG A 84 -1.66 -18.14 7.98
CA ARG A 84 -2.98 -17.62 7.57
C ARG A 84 -2.91 -16.70 6.36
N LEU A 85 -1.95 -15.79 6.34
CA LEU A 85 -1.76 -14.89 5.21
C LEU A 85 -1.34 -15.66 3.96
N SER A 86 -0.43 -16.63 4.07
CA SER A 86 -0.08 -17.51 2.96
C SER A 86 -1.30 -18.23 2.39
N GLN A 87 -2.15 -18.82 3.24
CA GLN A 87 -3.38 -19.50 2.81
C GLN A 87 -4.35 -18.57 2.07
N VAL A 88 -4.53 -17.36 2.56
CA VAL A 88 -5.51 -16.42 1.98
C VAL A 88 -4.97 -15.62 0.81
N THR A 89 -3.67 -15.41 0.69
CA THR A 89 -3.06 -14.72 -0.45
C THR A 89 -2.67 -15.70 -1.56
N GLY A 90 -2.23 -16.90 -1.20
CA GLY A 90 -1.61 -17.86 -2.11
C GLY A 90 -0.11 -17.64 -2.29
N LEU A 91 0.48 -16.69 -1.55
CA LEU A 91 1.94 -16.44 -1.55
C LEU A 91 2.62 -17.27 -0.46
N GLU A 92 3.78 -17.84 -0.77
CA GLU A 92 4.42 -18.82 0.11
C GLU A 92 5.13 -18.22 1.31
N ARG A 93 5.53 -16.96 1.24
CA ARG A 93 6.39 -16.32 2.25
C ARG A 93 5.83 -14.99 2.70
N LEU A 94 6.04 -14.69 3.97
CA LEU A 94 5.71 -13.42 4.59
C LEU A 94 6.98 -12.77 5.17
N PHE A 95 7.13 -11.49 4.93
CA PHE A 95 8.15 -10.67 5.57
C PHE A 95 7.45 -9.61 6.43
N PHE A 96 7.80 -9.51 7.70
CA PHE A 96 7.27 -8.49 8.61
C PHE A 96 8.03 -7.18 8.46
N SER A 97 7.29 -6.08 8.39
CA SER A 97 7.81 -4.71 8.36
C SER A 97 7.02 -3.83 9.31
N ASP A 98 7.50 -2.62 9.59
CA ASP A 98 6.94 -1.77 10.65
C ASP A 98 5.66 -1.04 10.24
N ASN A 99 5.52 -0.73 8.96
CA ASN A 99 4.37 0.01 8.40
C ASN A 99 4.30 -0.16 6.87
N GLY A 100 3.26 0.43 6.23
CA GLY A 100 3.05 0.32 4.79
C GLY A 100 4.22 0.86 3.96
N SER A 101 4.77 2.01 4.34
CA SER A 101 5.90 2.62 3.61
C SER A 101 7.15 1.73 3.65
N THR A 102 7.49 1.18 4.81
CA THR A 102 8.62 0.24 4.94
C THR A 102 8.34 -1.10 4.29
N SER A 103 7.08 -1.54 4.24
CA SER A 103 6.69 -2.73 3.47
C SER A 103 6.93 -2.54 1.97
N VAL A 104 6.60 -1.37 1.43
CA VAL A 104 6.90 -1.02 0.03
C VAL A 104 8.40 -0.99 -0.21
N GLU A 105 9.21 -0.38 0.69
CA GLU A 105 10.69 -0.43 0.59
C GLU A 105 11.20 -1.87 0.51
N VAL A 106 10.67 -2.75 1.34
CA VAL A 106 11.05 -4.17 1.34
C VAL A 106 10.63 -4.85 0.04
N ALA A 107 9.41 -4.59 -0.46
CA ALA A 107 8.94 -5.16 -1.73
C ALA A 107 9.83 -4.74 -2.91
N LEU A 108 10.20 -3.45 -3.00
CA LEU A 108 11.12 -2.94 -4.02
C LEU A 108 12.50 -3.59 -3.91
N LYS A 109 13.03 -3.74 -2.70
CA LYS A 109 14.31 -4.40 -2.45
C LYS A 109 14.27 -5.89 -2.80
N ILE A 110 13.18 -6.59 -2.48
CA ILE A 110 12.99 -8.00 -2.85
C ILE A 110 12.98 -8.13 -4.38
N ALA A 111 12.25 -7.27 -5.09
CA ALA A 111 12.21 -7.29 -6.54
C ALA A 111 13.60 -7.10 -7.16
N CYS A 112 14.37 -6.10 -6.71
CA CYS A 112 15.73 -5.87 -7.19
C CYS A 112 16.68 -7.03 -6.83
N GLN A 113 16.59 -7.53 -5.59
CA GLN A 113 17.43 -8.64 -5.12
C GLN A 113 17.13 -9.94 -5.86
N TRP A 114 15.86 -10.19 -6.20
CA TRP A 114 15.44 -11.33 -7.01
C TRP A 114 16.21 -11.40 -8.33
N TRP A 115 16.27 -10.28 -9.07
CA TRP A 115 16.97 -10.21 -10.35
C TRP A 115 18.48 -10.26 -10.19
N HIS A 116 19.03 -9.58 -9.18
CA HIS A 116 20.44 -9.64 -8.85
C HIS A 116 20.90 -11.09 -8.60
N ASN A 117 20.15 -11.85 -7.80
CA ASN A 117 20.47 -13.25 -7.47
C ASN A 117 20.42 -14.18 -8.70
N ARG A 118 19.69 -13.78 -9.73
CA ARG A 118 19.61 -14.51 -11.02
C ARG A 118 20.68 -14.08 -12.02
N GLY A 119 21.50 -13.11 -11.67
CA GLY A 119 22.49 -12.51 -12.56
C GLY A 119 21.92 -11.63 -13.67
N GLU A 120 20.67 -11.16 -13.50
CA GLU A 120 19.98 -10.27 -14.44
C GLU A 120 20.04 -8.83 -13.94
N ALA A 121 20.48 -7.90 -14.79
CA ALA A 121 20.59 -6.47 -14.47
C ALA A 121 19.24 -5.75 -14.66
N ARG A 122 18.21 -6.16 -13.91
CA ARG A 122 16.89 -5.52 -13.91
C ARG A 122 16.75 -4.61 -12.70
N HIS A 123 16.54 -3.33 -12.95
CA HIS A 123 16.43 -2.31 -11.88
C HIS A 123 15.40 -1.22 -12.20
N GLN A 124 14.87 -1.18 -13.42
CA GLN A 124 13.85 -0.21 -13.81
C GLN A 124 12.52 -0.56 -13.12
N LEU A 125 11.92 0.43 -12.46
CA LEU A 125 10.59 0.32 -11.86
C LEU A 125 9.58 1.12 -12.68
N ILE A 126 8.35 0.59 -12.76
CA ILE A 126 7.20 1.27 -13.36
C ILE A 126 6.14 1.46 -12.27
N ALA A 127 5.57 2.66 -12.20
CA ALA A 127 4.49 3.02 -11.29
C ALA A 127 3.42 3.84 -12.01
N PHE A 128 2.40 4.31 -11.31
CA PHE A 128 1.30 5.06 -11.91
C PHE A 128 1.19 6.48 -11.35
N GLU A 129 0.74 7.41 -12.17
CA GLU A 129 0.36 8.75 -11.76
C GLU A 129 -0.77 8.67 -10.71
N GLY A 130 -0.77 9.58 -9.74
CA GLY A 130 -1.71 9.59 -8.64
C GLY A 130 -1.47 8.54 -7.55
N ALA A 131 -0.51 7.63 -7.71
CA ALA A 131 -0.23 6.59 -6.72
C ALA A 131 0.39 7.15 -5.43
N TYR A 132 0.07 6.52 -4.30
CA TYR A 132 0.70 6.78 -3.02
C TYR A 132 1.11 5.46 -2.37
N HIS A 133 2.39 5.33 -2.10
CA HIS A 133 2.97 4.11 -1.54
C HIS A 133 3.68 4.33 -0.20
N GLY A 134 3.64 5.56 0.33
CA GLY A 134 4.26 5.94 1.60
C GLY A 134 5.26 7.08 1.47
N ASP A 135 5.87 7.47 2.59
CA ASP A 135 6.69 8.68 2.73
C ASP A 135 8.19 8.39 2.98
N THR A 136 8.64 7.14 2.92
CA THR A 136 10.07 6.82 2.85
C THR A 136 10.58 7.09 1.43
N PHE A 137 11.89 7.28 1.25
CA PHE A 137 12.43 7.72 -0.04
C PHE A 137 12.11 6.76 -1.20
N GLY A 138 12.19 5.46 -1.00
CA GLY A 138 11.82 4.49 -2.03
C GLY A 138 10.32 4.48 -2.32
N ALA A 139 9.48 4.51 -1.29
CA ALA A 139 8.03 4.60 -1.44
C ALA A 139 7.62 5.92 -2.13
N MET A 140 8.20 7.07 -1.76
CA MET A 140 8.01 8.34 -2.47
C MET A 140 8.53 8.26 -3.92
N ALA A 141 9.60 7.53 -4.17
CA ALA A 141 10.15 7.40 -5.52
C ALA A 141 9.16 6.74 -6.47
N VAL A 142 8.42 5.74 -6.03
CA VAL A 142 7.37 5.07 -6.83
C VAL A 142 5.99 5.71 -6.72
N GLY A 143 5.77 6.63 -5.79
CA GLY A 143 4.54 7.43 -5.66
C GLY A 143 4.46 8.61 -6.63
N GLU A 144 3.34 9.32 -6.61
CA GLU A 144 3.11 10.55 -7.37
C GLU A 144 4.10 11.66 -6.98
N ARG A 145 4.54 12.43 -7.98
CA ARG A 145 5.33 13.65 -7.75
C ARG A 145 4.38 14.83 -7.51
N ASN A 146 4.40 15.37 -6.30
CA ASN A 146 3.51 16.44 -5.88
C ASN A 146 4.20 17.42 -4.93
N LEU A 147 3.45 18.39 -4.41
CA LEU A 147 3.97 19.43 -3.51
C LEU A 147 4.53 18.85 -2.19
N PHE A 148 4.06 17.70 -1.73
CA PHE A 148 4.53 17.11 -0.46
C PHE A 148 5.92 16.49 -0.58
N ASN A 149 6.27 15.97 -1.75
CA ASN A 149 7.59 15.37 -1.98
C ASN A 149 8.52 16.23 -2.85
N ALA A 150 8.06 17.38 -3.34
CA ALA A 150 8.85 18.29 -4.14
C ALA A 150 10.22 18.68 -3.50
N PRO A 151 10.32 18.95 -2.19
CA PRO A 151 11.60 19.24 -1.54
C PRO A 151 12.63 18.11 -1.60
N PHE A 152 12.18 16.87 -1.82
CA PHE A 152 13.01 15.67 -1.83
C PHE A 152 13.27 15.13 -3.23
N SER A 153 12.77 15.81 -4.27
CA SER A 153 12.74 15.28 -5.65
C SER A 153 14.10 14.84 -6.17
N GLU A 154 15.16 15.55 -5.81
CA GLU A 154 16.53 15.24 -6.24
C GLU A 154 17.14 14.02 -5.54
N MET A 155 16.54 13.58 -4.43
CA MET A 155 16.97 12.40 -3.67
C MET A 155 16.24 11.13 -4.09
N LEU A 156 15.23 11.26 -4.96
CA LEU A 156 14.38 10.15 -5.39
C LEU A 156 14.94 9.55 -6.68
N PHE A 157 15.10 8.24 -6.71
CA PHE A 157 15.55 7.55 -7.90
C PHE A 157 14.54 7.64 -9.06
N PRO A 158 14.98 7.48 -10.31
CA PRO A 158 14.08 7.55 -11.48
C PRO A 158 13.13 6.34 -11.51
N VAL A 159 11.86 6.62 -11.83
CA VAL A 159 10.80 5.62 -12.02
C VAL A 159 10.01 6.02 -13.26
N ARG A 160 9.67 5.08 -14.12
CA ARG A 160 8.75 5.32 -15.23
C ARG A 160 7.32 5.39 -14.70
N ARG A 161 6.58 6.42 -15.07
CA ARG A 161 5.19 6.60 -14.66
C ARG A 161 4.27 6.51 -15.84
N LEU A 162 3.17 5.81 -15.64
CA LEU A 162 2.09 5.66 -16.59
C LEU A 162 0.85 6.37 -16.06
N PRO A 163 -0.01 6.91 -16.92
CA PRO A 163 -1.29 7.43 -16.51
C PRO A 163 -2.13 6.36 -15.81
N TRP A 164 -2.93 6.76 -14.83
CA TRP A 164 -3.92 5.88 -14.23
C TRP A 164 -5.24 6.02 -14.99
N PRO A 165 -5.80 4.95 -15.59
CA PRO A 165 -7.01 5.05 -16.42
C PRO A 165 -8.28 5.06 -15.56
N ALA A 166 -8.39 6.04 -14.67
CA ALA A 166 -9.50 6.15 -13.75
C ALA A 166 -10.86 6.10 -14.45
N THR A 167 -11.82 5.44 -13.82
CA THR A 167 -13.18 5.26 -14.33
C THR A 167 -14.23 5.68 -13.30
N TRP A 168 -15.47 5.87 -13.75
CA TRP A 168 -16.64 6.22 -12.94
C TRP A 168 -17.90 5.57 -13.52
N TRP A 169 -19.01 5.74 -12.83
CA TRP A 169 -20.29 5.20 -13.29
C TRP A 169 -20.69 5.74 -14.67
N ASN A 170 -21.09 4.87 -15.59
CA ASN A 170 -21.45 5.19 -16.98
C ASN A 170 -20.32 5.83 -17.82
N ASP A 171 -19.10 5.45 -17.60
CA ASP A 171 -17.95 5.92 -18.38
C ASP A 171 -17.82 5.17 -19.72
N GLU A 172 -18.36 5.78 -20.78
CA GLU A 172 -18.34 5.22 -22.13
C GLU A 172 -16.94 5.17 -22.79
N LYS A 173 -15.94 5.83 -22.20
CA LYS A 173 -14.59 5.95 -22.77
C LYS A 173 -13.55 5.13 -22.02
N VAL A 174 -13.95 4.36 -21.02
CA VAL A 174 -13.03 3.62 -20.16
C VAL A 174 -12.13 2.68 -20.95
N GLU A 175 -12.68 1.87 -21.86
CA GLU A 175 -11.92 0.90 -22.65
C GLU A 175 -10.84 1.55 -23.52
N LYS A 176 -11.17 2.70 -24.09
CA LYS A 176 -10.20 3.46 -24.89
C LYS A 176 -9.04 3.99 -24.03
N ARG A 177 -9.33 4.48 -22.82
CA ARG A 177 -8.28 4.95 -21.90
C ARG A 177 -7.40 3.80 -21.43
N GLU A 178 -8.00 2.69 -21.03
CA GLU A 178 -7.28 1.48 -20.63
C GLU A 178 -6.38 0.97 -21.75
N ALA A 179 -6.89 0.88 -22.98
CA ALA A 179 -6.10 0.44 -24.13
C ALA A 179 -4.88 1.36 -24.39
N ILE A 180 -5.02 2.67 -24.22
CA ILE A 180 -3.91 3.61 -24.34
C ILE A 180 -2.84 3.32 -23.29
N VAL A 181 -3.23 3.15 -22.03
CA VAL A 181 -2.28 2.89 -20.95
C VAL A 181 -1.60 1.53 -21.11
N ILE A 182 -2.33 0.50 -21.56
CA ILE A 182 -1.72 -0.82 -21.84
C ILE A 182 -0.70 -0.70 -23.00
N ALA A 183 -1.00 0.05 -24.05
CA ALA A 183 -0.06 0.27 -25.14
C ALA A 183 1.19 1.08 -24.72
N GLU A 184 1.05 2.00 -23.77
CA GLU A 184 2.18 2.71 -23.17
C GLU A 184 3.00 1.80 -22.25
N LEU A 185 2.33 0.96 -21.44
CA LEU A 185 2.99 -0.05 -20.62
C LEU A 185 3.85 -0.99 -21.48
N GLU A 186 3.31 -1.51 -22.59
CA GLU A 186 4.05 -2.39 -23.51
C GLU A 186 5.34 -1.74 -24.05
N LYS A 187 5.31 -0.43 -24.30
CA LYS A 187 6.51 0.32 -24.73
C LYS A 187 7.52 0.54 -23.61
N CYS A 188 7.04 0.59 -22.36
CA CYS A 188 7.89 0.79 -21.18
C CYS A 188 8.47 -0.50 -20.61
N LEU A 189 7.86 -1.66 -20.92
CA LEU A 189 8.32 -2.97 -20.49
C LEU A 189 9.56 -3.38 -21.29
N GLU A 190 10.71 -2.96 -20.81
CA GLU A 190 12.02 -3.29 -21.39
C GLU A 190 12.68 -4.45 -20.64
N ILE A 191 13.76 -4.99 -21.21
CA ILE A 191 14.47 -6.13 -20.65
C ILE A 191 15.04 -5.87 -19.25
N ASP A 192 15.26 -4.62 -18.88
CA ASP A 192 15.76 -4.19 -17.57
C ASP A 192 14.65 -3.84 -16.57
N THR A 193 13.37 -4.03 -16.93
CA THR A 193 12.25 -3.80 -16.01
C THR A 193 12.25 -4.85 -14.91
N ALA A 194 12.43 -4.39 -13.66
CA ALA A 194 12.41 -5.23 -12.47
C ALA A 194 10.98 -5.52 -12.02
N ALA A 195 10.17 -4.48 -11.86
CA ALA A 195 8.81 -4.62 -11.37
C ALA A 195 7.90 -3.45 -11.80
N VAL A 196 6.60 -3.75 -11.79
CA VAL A 196 5.51 -2.77 -11.84
C VAL A 196 4.82 -2.77 -10.49
N ILE A 197 4.59 -1.59 -9.90
CA ILE A 197 3.86 -1.43 -8.64
C ILE A 197 2.58 -0.65 -8.85
N LEU A 198 1.50 -1.07 -8.17
CA LEU A 198 0.19 -0.40 -8.22
C LEU A 198 -0.65 -0.66 -6.97
N GLU A 199 -1.61 0.22 -6.71
CA GLU A 199 -2.70 0.00 -5.76
C GLU A 199 -3.85 -0.71 -6.53
N PRO A 200 -4.24 -1.96 -6.20
CA PRO A 200 -5.23 -2.68 -7.01
C PRO A 200 -6.65 -2.10 -6.80
N LEU A 201 -7.40 -1.92 -7.88
CA LEU A 201 -8.77 -1.39 -7.99
C LEU A 201 -8.93 0.09 -7.63
N VAL A 202 -8.23 0.60 -6.60
CA VAL A 202 -8.45 1.97 -6.10
C VAL A 202 -7.13 2.58 -5.66
N GLN A 203 -6.76 3.72 -6.24
CA GLN A 203 -5.74 4.60 -5.66
C GLN A 203 -6.36 5.42 -4.54
N GLY A 204 -5.98 5.14 -3.28
CA GLY A 204 -6.60 5.77 -2.13
C GLY A 204 -6.30 7.26 -2.02
N ALA A 205 -5.06 7.60 -1.77
CA ALA A 205 -4.60 8.99 -1.63
C ALA A 205 -4.67 9.78 -2.94
N GLY A 206 -4.72 9.11 -4.09
CA GLY A 206 -4.94 9.69 -5.41
C GLY A 206 -6.37 10.16 -5.68
N GLY A 207 -7.20 10.30 -4.64
CA GLY A 207 -8.57 10.80 -4.76
C GLY A 207 -9.60 9.69 -4.97
N MET A 208 -9.34 8.49 -4.49
CA MET A 208 -10.19 7.29 -4.68
C MET A 208 -10.43 6.98 -6.16
N ALA A 209 -9.39 7.11 -6.97
CA ALA A 209 -9.44 6.87 -8.41
C ALA A 209 -9.54 5.37 -8.69
N MET A 210 -10.66 4.93 -9.24
CA MET A 210 -10.95 3.50 -9.48
C MET A 210 -10.59 3.07 -10.89
N VAL A 211 -10.23 1.78 -11.02
CA VAL A 211 -10.07 1.09 -12.31
C VAL A 211 -10.85 -0.20 -12.33
N ARG A 212 -11.10 -0.70 -13.55
CA ARG A 212 -11.80 -1.98 -13.71
C ARG A 212 -10.87 -3.19 -13.52
N PRO A 213 -11.41 -4.34 -13.07
CA PRO A 213 -10.67 -5.61 -13.03
C PRO A 213 -10.06 -6.01 -14.39
N GLU A 214 -10.75 -5.70 -15.50
CA GLU A 214 -10.31 -6.01 -16.85
C GLU A 214 -8.98 -5.31 -17.20
N PHE A 215 -8.81 -4.06 -16.79
CA PHE A 215 -7.55 -3.32 -16.93
C PHE A 215 -6.42 -4.00 -16.18
N LEU A 216 -6.66 -4.37 -14.92
CA LEU A 216 -5.65 -5.01 -14.07
C LEU A 216 -5.23 -6.38 -14.62
N LYS A 217 -6.17 -7.16 -15.17
CA LYS A 217 -5.87 -8.44 -15.84
C LYS A 217 -5.01 -8.25 -17.09
N ALA A 218 -5.36 -7.26 -17.92
CA ALA A 218 -4.58 -6.94 -19.11
C ALA A 218 -3.16 -6.48 -18.72
N LEU A 219 -3.04 -5.66 -17.70
CA LEU A 219 -1.76 -5.19 -17.15
C LEU A 219 -0.90 -6.35 -16.65
N GLU A 220 -1.43 -7.19 -15.74
CA GLU A 220 -0.74 -8.37 -15.23
C GLU A 220 -0.20 -9.24 -16.37
N GLN A 221 -1.06 -9.54 -17.35
CA GLN A 221 -0.66 -10.36 -18.50
C GLN A 221 0.55 -9.77 -19.23
N ARG A 222 0.59 -8.47 -19.45
CA ARG A 222 1.73 -7.81 -20.13
C ARG A 222 2.99 -7.81 -19.28
N VAL A 223 2.85 -7.52 -17.97
CA VAL A 223 3.95 -7.54 -17.02
C VAL A 223 4.62 -8.92 -16.99
N HIS A 224 3.82 -9.98 -16.80
CA HIS A 224 4.34 -11.35 -16.76
C HIS A 224 4.88 -11.84 -18.11
N GLN A 225 4.28 -11.44 -19.24
CA GLN A 225 4.84 -11.75 -20.58
C GLN A 225 6.21 -11.12 -20.80
N ALA A 226 6.46 -9.94 -20.25
CA ALA A 226 7.78 -9.31 -20.27
C ALA A 226 8.75 -9.89 -19.22
N GLY A 227 8.28 -10.82 -18.41
CA GLY A 227 9.05 -11.43 -17.32
C GLY A 227 9.32 -10.49 -16.16
N ALA A 228 8.64 -9.34 -16.05
CA ALA A 228 8.76 -8.43 -14.91
C ALA A 228 7.88 -8.89 -13.74
N LEU A 229 8.20 -8.42 -12.52
CA LEU A 229 7.40 -8.72 -11.32
C LEU A 229 6.25 -7.73 -11.18
N LEU A 230 5.14 -8.19 -10.61
CA LEU A 230 3.98 -7.36 -10.25
C LEU A 230 3.89 -7.23 -8.73
N ILE A 231 3.89 -5.99 -8.23
CA ILE A 231 3.71 -5.64 -6.82
C ILE A 231 2.33 -5.01 -6.65
N ALA A 232 1.48 -5.61 -5.81
CA ALA A 232 0.17 -5.07 -5.45
C ALA A 232 0.24 -4.45 -4.06
N ASP A 233 0.14 -3.13 -3.97
CA ASP A 233 0.04 -2.42 -2.71
C ASP A 233 -1.40 -2.46 -2.19
N GLU A 234 -1.63 -3.33 -1.23
CA GLU A 234 -2.93 -3.57 -0.58
C GLU A 234 -3.08 -2.83 0.77
N VAL A 235 -2.22 -1.87 1.07
CA VAL A 235 -2.27 -1.12 2.35
C VAL A 235 -3.63 -0.45 2.56
N LEU A 236 -4.22 0.14 1.51
CA LEU A 236 -5.60 0.63 1.56
C LEU A 236 -6.61 -0.47 1.28
N THR A 237 -6.42 -1.20 0.20
CA THR A 237 -7.46 -2.02 -0.44
C THR A 237 -7.67 -3.38 0.22
N GLY A 238 -6.68 -3.84 0.99
CA GLY A 238 -6.71 -5.13 1.68
C GLY A 238 -7.73 -5.23 2.81
N PHE A 239 -7.86 -6.44 3.31
CA PHE A 239 -8.69 -6.82 4.45
C PHE A 239 -10.19 -6.49 4.29
N GLY A 240 -10.72 -6.60 3.08
CA GLY A 240 -12.15 -6.53 2.80
C GLY A 240 -12.66 -5.15 2.40
N ARG A 241 -11.80 -4.16 2.25
CA ARG A 241 -12.23 -2.79 1.92
C ARG A 241 -12.92 -2.68 0.56
N CYS A 242 -12.49 -3.46 -0.42
CA CYS A 242 -13.06 -3.47 -1.77
C CYS A 242 -14.09 -4.58 -2.01
N GLY A 243 -14.37 -5.44 -1.02
CA GLY A 243 -15.27 -6.57 -1.13
C GLY A 243 -14.60 -7.88 -0.73
N ASP A 244 -13.78 -8.45 -1.59
CA ASP A 244 -12.96 -9.61 -1.23
C ASP A 244 -11.87 -9.22 -0.21
N LEU A 245 -11.33 -10.23 0.49
CA LEU A 245 -10.31 -9.98 1.53
C LEU A 245 -9.11 -9.20 0.99
N PHE A 246 -8.75 -9.41 -0.28
CA PHE A 246 -7.74 -8.63 -1.00
C PHE A 246 -8.27 -8.20 -2.37
N ALA A 247 -8.01 -6.95 -2.76
CA ALA A 247 -8.48 -6.38 -4.01
C ALA A 247 -7.89 -7.09 -5.24
N PHE A 248 -6.65 -7.57 -5.17
CA PHE A 248 -6.06 -8.35 -6.25
C PHE A 248 -6.85 -9.63 -6.58
N LYS A 249 -7.48 -10.25 -5.56
CA LYS A 249 -8.35 -11.42 -5.77
C LYS A 249 -9.65 -11.04 -6.45
N GLN A 250 -10.28 -9.96 -5.99
CA GLN A 250 -11.48 -9.41 -6.62
C GLN A 250 -11.18 -9.01 -8.08
N ALA A 251 -10.02 -8.44 -8.33
CA ALA A 251 -9.56 -8.12 -9.68
C ALA A 251 -9.24 -9.38 -10.51
N GLY A 252 -9.01 -10.51 -9.88
CA GLY A 252 -8.66 -11.78 -10.52
C GLY A 252 -7.25 -11.79 -11.11
N ILE A 253 -6.30 -11.08 -10.48
CA ILE A 253 -4.87 -11.04 -10.83
C ILE A 253 -4.03 -11.83 -9.82
N LYS A 254 -2.79 -12.13 -10.19
CA LYS A 254 -1.83 -12.89 -9.38
C LYS A 254 -0.51 -12.11 -9.27
N PRO A 255 -0.41 -11.14 -8.34
CA PRO A 255 0.83 -10.44 -8.12
C PRO A 255 1.91 -11.36 -7.54
N ASP A 256 3.18 -11.00 -7.77
CA ASP A 256 4.34 -11.71 -7.21
C ASP A 256 4.62 -11.26 -5.78
N LEU A 257 4.25 -10.02 -5.43
CA LEU A 257 4.38 -9.40 -4.11
C LEU A 257 3.08 -8.67 -3.76
N VAL A 258 2.64 -8.77 -2.48
CA VAL A 258 1.47 -8.09 -1.93
C VAL A 258 1.85 -7.41 -0.63
#